data_8d346c88d96068a14eb2cd3333b6b974
#
_entry.id   8d346c88d96068a14eb2cd3333b6b974
#
_cell.length_a   1.000
_cell.length_b   1.000
_cell.length_c   1.000
_cell.angle_alpha   90.00
_cell.angle_beta   90.00
_cell.angle_gamma   90.00
#
_symmetry.space_group_name_H-M   'P 1'
#
loop_
_entity.id
_entity.type
_entity.pdbx_description
1 polymer ?
#
loop_
_entity_poly.entity_id
_entity_poly.type
_entity_poly.pdbx_seq_one_letter_code
_entity_poly.pdbx_strand_id
1 'polypeptide(L)'
;IERSPVLAALVRDGMARVGGHSPKLDEVLARLRFVLGDARDVLRAMADASAPDTIYIDPMYPPSKKSALVKKEMRICRRLVGDDPDAGELFDLARQVAKKRVVVKRQPHAPPLGPKPTTACLGTRVRYDVYVVGT
;
A
#
# COMPACT_ATOMS: atom_id res chain seq x y z
N ILE A 1 -0.29 1.76 6.96
CA ILE A 1 0.79 2.71 7.26
C ILE A 1 0.70 3.83 6.23
N GLU A 2 0.81 5.08 6.65
CA GLU A 2 0.78 6.28 5.80
C GLU A 2 1.84 7.27 6.28
N ARG A 3 2.71 7.75 5.37
CA ARG A 3 3.78 8.69 5.72
C ARG A 3 3.37 10.16 5.61
N SER A 4 2.37 10.49 4.77
CA SER A 4 1.87 11.85 4.62
C SER A 4 1.02 12.26 5.82
N PRO A 5 1.41 13.29 6.61
CA PRO A 5 0.62 13.74 7.74
C PRO A 5 -0.75 14.27 7.33
N VAL A 6 -0.86 14.84 6.13
CA VAL A 6 -2.14 15.35 5.59
C VAL A 6 -3.09 14.20 5.28
N LEU A 7 -2.64 13.16 4.58
CA LEU A 7 -3.46 11.98 4.33
C LEU A 7 -3.79 11.23 5.61
N ALA A 8 -2.85 11.15 6.53
CA ALA A 8 -3.08 10.53 7.83
C ALA A 8 -4.18 11.24 8.63
N ALA A 9 -4.19 12.57 8.61
CA ALA A 9 -5.25 13.35 9.26
C ALA A 9 -6.62 13.08 8.63
N LEU A 10 -6.70 13.02 7.30
CA LEU A 10 -7.94 12.71 6.58
C LEU A 10 -8.44 11.29 6.88
N VAL A 11 -7.56 10.31 6.91
CA VAL A 11 -7.91 8.91 7.23
C VAL A 11 -8.43 8.81 8.66
N ARG A 12 -7.73 9.41 9.62
CA ARG A 12 -8.15 9.41 11.04
C ARG A 12 -9.51 10.08 11.23
N ASP A 13 -9.73 11.23 10.60
CA ASP A 13 -11.00 11.92 10.62
C ASP A 13 -12.13 11.06 10.01
N GLY A 14 -11.87 10.40 8.88
CA GLY A 14 -12.80 9.46 8.27
C GLY A 14 -13.14 8.28 9.17
N MET A 15 -12.14 7.67 9.81
CA MET A 15 -12.34 6.58 10.78
C MET A 15 -13.17 7.03 11.99
N ALA A 16 -12.90 8.22 12.52
CA ALA A 16 -13.64 8.78 13.66
C ALA A 16 -15.10 9.03 13.31
N ARG A 17 -15.39 9.51 12.10
CA ARG A 17 -16.77 9.77 11.66
C ARG A 17 -17.57 8.51 11.37
N VAL A 18 -16.93 7.43 10.99
CA VAL A 18 -17.61 6.17 10.67
C VAL A 18 -17.99 5.39 11.93
N GLY A 19 -17.27 5.57 13.04
CA GLY A 19 -17.55 4.90 14.30
C GLY A 19 -18.96 5.21 14.82
N GLY A 20 -19.67 4.21 15.34
CA GLY A 20 -21.02 4.33 15.87
C GLY A 20 -22.14 4.33 14.81
N HIS A 21 -21.83 4.26 13.51
CA HIS A 21 -22.85 4.24 12.47
C HIS A 21 -23.48 2.86 12.24
N SER A 22 -22.74 1.80 12.46
CA SER A 22 -23.26 0.44 12.45
C SER A 22 -22.35 -0.54 13.18
N PRO A 23 -22.89 -1.59 13.82
CA PRO A 23 -22.10 -2.61 14.51
C PRO A 23 -21.07 -3.29 13.59
N LYS A 24 -21.42 -3.49 12.32
CA LYS A 24 -20.51 -4.08 11.32
C LYS A 24 -19.31 -3.20 11.03
N LEU A 25 -19.50 -1.88 10.93
CA LEU A 25 -18.41 -0.92 10.73
C LEU A 25 -17.53 -0.81 11.97
N ASP A 26 -18.12 -0.81 13.15
CA ASP A 26 -17.39 -0.79 14.40
C ASP A 26 -16.51 -2.04 14.57
N GLU A 27 -17.02 -3.21 14.19
CA GLU A 27 -16.25 -4.46 14.16
C GLU A 27 -15.05 -4.38 13.21
N VAL A 28 -15.23 -3.78 12.03
CA VAL A 28 -14.13 -3.56 11.07
C VAL A 28 -13.10 -2.59 11.63
N LEU A 29 -13.55 -1.46 12.20
CA LEU A 29 -12.66 -0.45 12.81
C LEU A 29 -11.85 -1.02 13.98
N ALA A 30 -12.45 -1.87 14.80
CA ALA A 30 -11.77 -2.51 15.92
C ALA A 30 -10.59 -3.40 15.49
N ARG A 31 -10.61 -3.90 14.26
CA ARG A 31 -9.52 -4.71 13.66
C ARG A 31 -8.51 -3.88 12.86
N LEU A 32 -8.78 -2.58 12.63
CA LEU A 32 -7.89 -1.69 11.90
C LEU A 32 -6.89 -1.03 12.83
N ARG A 33 -5.61 -1.14 12.50
CA ARG A 33 -4.53 -0.37 13.13
C ARG A 33 -3.93 0.59 12.11
N PHE A 34 -4.14 1.87 12.32
CA PHE A 34 -3.58 2.92 11.49
C PHE A 34 -2.27 3.45 12.10
N VAL A 35 -1.20 3.50 11.29
CA VAL A 35 0.11 3.99 11.71
C VAL A 35 0.53 5.15 10.81
N LEU A 36 0.82 6.31 11.41
CA LEU A 36 1.50 7.42 10.74
C LEU A 36 3.01 7.19 10.84
N GLY A 37 3.69 7.07 9.70
CA GLY A 37 5.12 6.88 9.64
C GLY A 37 5.60 6.34 8.30
N ASP A 38 6.91 6.28 8.14
CA ASP A 38 7.51 5.61 6.98
C ASP A 38 7.37 4.09 7.15
N ALA A 39 6.83 3.43 6.12
CA ALA A 39 6.60 1.99 6.15
C ALA A 39 7.90 1.19 6.30
N ARG A 40 9.03 1.71 5.77
CA ARG A 40 10.34 1.06 5.91
C ARG A 40 10.80 1.02 7.35
N ASP A 41 10.63 2.13 8.08
CA ASP A 41 11.02 2.21 9.49
C ASP A 41 10.13 1.30 10.35
N VAL A 42 8.83 1.29 10.06
CA VAL A 42 7.88 0.39 10.74
C VAL A 42 8.26 -1.07 10.50
N LEU A 43 8.60 -1.45 9.26
CA LEU A 43 8.99 -2.82 8.93
C LEU A 43 10.33 -3.21 9.58
N ARG A 44 11.32 -2.31 9.58
CA ARG A 44 12.62 -2.56 10.25
C ARG A 44 12.49 -2.75 11.76
N ALA A 45 11.55 -2.04 12.38
CA ALA A 45 11.30 -2.14 13.82
C ALA A 45 10.41 -3.33 14.21
N MET A 46 9.88 -4.06 13.21
CA MET A 46 8.94 -5.15 13.47
C MET A 46 9.67 -6.42 13.88
N ALA A 47 9.33 -6.96 15.04
CA ALA A 47 9.86 -8.24 15.48
C ALA A 47 9.22 -9.40 14.69
N ASP A 48 9.95 -10.49 14.48
CA ASP A 48 9.49 -11.68 13.72
C ASP A 48 8.14 -12.22 14.22
N ALA A 49 7.93 -12.22 15.54
CA ALA A 49 6.67 -12.68 16.12
C ALA A 49 5.44 -11.86 15.68
N SER A 50 5.64 -10.55 15.40
CA SER A 50 4.59 -9.62 14.97
C SER A 50 4.52 -9.43 13.46
N ALA A 51 5.38 -10.11 12.70
CA ALA A 51 5.41 -10.02 11.25
C ALA A 51 4.07 -10.47 10.62
N PRO A 52 3.54 -9.73 9.64
CA PRO A 52 2.27 -10.06 9.02
C PRO A 52 2.41 -11.21 8.02
N ASP A 53 1.33 -11.95 7.83
CA ASP A 53 1.26 -12.98 6.77
C ASP A 53 1.39 -12.38 5.36
N THR A 54 0.80 -11.22 5.15
CA THR A 54 0.76 -10.56 3.85
C THR A 54 1.03 -9.07 4.00
N ILE A 55 1.95 -8.55 3.18
CA ILE A 55 2.18 -7.12 3.03
C ILE A 55 1.64 -6.68 1.67
N TYR A 56 0.75 -5.67 1.68
CA TYR A 56 0.21 -5.06 0.48
C TYR A 56 0.86 -3.69 0.26
N ILE A 57 1.37 -3.46 -0.96
CA ILE A 57 2.02 -2.21 -1.34
C ILE A 57 1.25 -1.60 -2.51
N ASP A 58 0.84 -0.33 -2.35
CA ASP A 58 0.19 0.47 -3.39
C ASP A 58 1.05 1.71 -3.67
N PRO A 59 2.17 1.56 -4.38
CA PRO A 59 3.08 2.66 -4.62
C PRO A 59 2.46 3.69 -5.56
N MET A 60 2.83 4.96 -5.39
CA MET A 60 2.45 6.00 -6.33
C MET A 60 3.13 5.74 -7.68
N TYR A 61 2.33 5.56 -8.73
CA TYR A 61 2.89 5.33 -10.07
C TYR A 61 3.43 6.61 -10.67
N PRO A 62 4.58 6.55 -11.37
CA PRO A 62 5.05 7.68 -12.15
C PRO A 62 4.00 8.05 -13.23
N PRO A 63 3.89 9.33 -13.61
CA PRO A 63 2.97 9.75 -14.64
C PRO A 63 3.28 9.03 -15.96
N SER A 64 2.30 8.37 -16.55
CA SER A 64 2.48 7.79 -17.89
C SER A 64 2.47 8.91 -18.94
N LYS A 65 3.36 8.87 -19.92
CA LYS A 65 3.42 9.83 -21.04
C LYS A 65 2.15 9.84 -21.91
N LYS A 66 1.26 8.87 -21.75
CA LYS A 66 0.03 8.67 -22.55
C LYS A 66 -1.28 8.84 -21.75
N SER A 67 -1.24 9.34 -20.52
CA SER A 67 -2.49 9.41 -19.77
C SER A 67 -3.35 10.57 -20.25
N ALA A 68 -4.50 10.23 -20.82
CA ALA A 68 -5.68 11.09 -20.76
C ALA A 68 -5.80 11.65 -19.34
N LEU A 69 -6.21 12.93 -19.22
CA LEU A 69 -6.32 13.73 -17.99
C LEU A 69 -6.58 12.86 -16.74
N VAL A 70 -5.52 12.68 -15.95
CA VAL A 70 -5.62 12.04 -14.63
C VAL A 70 -6.66 12.81 -13.83
N LYS A 71 -7.63 12.13 -13.22
CA LYS A 71 -8.69 12.74 -12.42
C LYS A 71 -8.11 13.76 -11.45
N LYS A 72 -8.81 14.86 -11.24
CA LYS A 72 -8.37 16.00 -10.41
C LYS A 72 -7.91 15.54 -9.02
N GLU A 73 -8.63 14.59 -8.41
CA GLU A 73 -8.32 14.02 -7.10
C GLU A 73 -6.95 13.35 -7.06
N MET A 74 -6.62 12.56 -8.08
CA MET A 74 -5.32 11.90 -8.19
C MET A 74 -4.16 12.87 -8.41
N ARG A 75 -4.42 14.00 -9.08
CA ARG A 75 -3.44 15.08 -9.23
C ARG A 75 -3.16 15.79 -7.91
N ILE A 76 -4.20 15.99 -7.10
CA ILE A 76 -4.09 16.57 -5.75
C ILE A 76 -3.32 15.59 -4.85
N CYS A 77 -3.69 14.31 -4.83
CA CYS A 77 -2.96 13.30 -4.06
C CYS A 77 -1.48 13.26 -4.42
N ARG A 78 -1.13 13.29 -5.70
CA ARG A 78 0.27 13.34 -6.14
C ARG A 78 1.03 14.56 -5.64
N ARG A 79 0.39 15.73 -5.64
CA ARG A 79 1.01 16.95 -5.11
C ARG A 79 1.26 16.90 -3.60
N LEU A 80 0.41 16.17 -2.88
CA LEU A 80 0.49 16.04 -1.43
C LEU A 80 1.47 14.93 -0.98
N VAL A 81 1.56 13.84 -1.75
CA VAL A 81 2.35 12.65 -1.38
C VAL A 81 3.71 12.63 -2.08
N GLY A 82 3.79 13.20 -3.29
CA GLY A 82 4.98 13.09 -4.14
C GLY A 82 5.06 11.76 -4.88
N ASP A 83 6.23 11.47 -5.44
CA ASP A 83 6.56 10.18 -6.05
C ASP A 83 7.17 9.25 -4.97
N ASP A 84 7.15 7.94 -5.22
CA ASP A 84 7.73 6.91 -4.36
C ASP A 84 9.05 6.36 -4.95
N PRO A 85 10.16 7.12 -4.92
CA PRO A 85 11.46 6.67 -5.45
C PRO A 85 12.02 5.49 -4.63
N ASP A 86 11.55 5.32 -3.42
CA ASP A 86 11.93 4.33 -2.43
C ASP A 86 11.06 3.06 -2.45
N ALA A 87 10.13 2.95 -3.43
CA ALA A 87 9.23 1.79 -3.52
C ALA A 87 9.98 0.45 -3.68
N GLY A 88 11.14 0.44 -4.36
CA GLY A 88 12.00 -0.75 -4.49
C GLY A 88 12.56 -1.20 -3.15
N GLU A 89 13.11 -0.28 -2.36
CA GLU A 89 13.61 -0.57 -1.01
C GLU A 89 12.50 -1.08 -0.09
N LEU A 90 11.33 -0.44 -0.12
CA LEU A 90 10.17 -0.89 0.63
C LEU A 90 9.76 -2.32 0.24
N PHE A 91 9.78 -2.64 -1.06
CA PHE A 91 9.46 -3.97 -1.55
C PHE A 91 10.45 -5.02 -1.02
N ASP A 92 11.74 -4.73 -1.06
CA ASP A 92 12.76 -5.66 -0.57
C ASP A 92 12.63 -5.92 0.93
N LEU A 93 12.39 -4.87 1.72
CA LEU A 93 12.10 -5.00 3.15
C LEU A 93 10.81 -5.80 3.40
N ALA A 94 9.75 -5.53 2.63
CA ALA A 94 8.50 -6.26 2.76
C ALA A 94 8.67 -7.77 2.50
N ARG A 95 9.51 -8.15 1.53
CA ARG A 95 9.83 -9.55 1.26
C ARG A 95 10.61 -10.23 2.38
N GLN A 96 11.41 -9.49 3.12
CA GLN A 96 12.15 -10.02 4.27
C GLN A 96 11.25 -10.21 5.51
N VAL A 97 10.24 -9.33 5.66
CA VAL A 97 9.39 -9.30 6.87
C VAL A 97 8.12 -10.14 6.71
N ALA A 98 7.50 -10.17 5.52
CA ALA A 98 6.25 -10.91 5.31
C ALA A 98 6.46 -12.41 5.54
N LYS A 99 5.52 -13.06 6.27
CA LYS A 99 5.57 -14.51 6.52
C LYS A 99 5.19 -15.37 5.30
N LYS A 100 4.27 -14.87 4.46
CA LYS A 100 3.72 -15.67 3.35
C LYS A 100 3.88 -15.01 1.99
N ARG A 101 3.57 -13.71 1.88
CA ARG A 101 3.57 -13.05 0.57
C ARG A 101 3.63 -11.53 0.65
N VAL A 102 4.13 -10.94 -0.42
CA VAL A 102 3.98 -9.52 -0.73
C VAL A 102 3.09 -9.37 -1.95
N VAL A 103 2.16 -8.45 -1.91
CA VAL A 103 1.26 -8.10 -3.02
C VAL A 103 1.51 -6.66 -3.41
N VAL A 104 1.83 -6.43 -4.69
CA VAL A 104 2.08 -5.09 -5.21
C VAL A 104 1.04 -4.74 -6.26
N LYS A 105 0.32 -3.65 -6.04
CA LYS A 105 -0.60 -3.11 -7.05
C LYS A 105 0.20 -2.43 -8.15
N ARG A 106 -0.14 -2.71 -9.41
CA ARG A 106 0.52 -2.17 -10.60
C ARG A 106 -0.51 -1.76 -11.64
N GLN A 107 -0.11 -0.87 -12.54
CA GLN A 107 -0.83 -0.69 -13.81
C GLN A 107 -0.67 -1.96 -14.67
N PRO A 108 -1.65 -2.33 -15.53
CA PRO A 108 -1.62 -3.59 -16.27
C PRO A 108 -0.32 -3.85 -17.04
N HIS A 109 0.24 -2.80 -17.66
CA HIS A 109 1.43 -2.88 -18.52
C HIS A 109 2.71 -2.35 -17.85
N ALA A 110 2.66 -1.96 -16.57
CA ALA A 110 3.85 -1.49 -15.88
C ALA A 110 4.82 -2.65 -15.61
N PRO A 111 6.15 -2.41 -15.65
CA PRO A 111 7.09 -3.43 -15.23
C PRO A 111 6.84 -3.83 -13.77
N PRO A 112 7.17 -5.06 -13.35
CA PRO A 112 7.17 -5.44 -11.94
C PRO A 112 8.03 -4.49 -11.11
N LEU A 113 7.73 -4.37 -9.81
CA LEU A 113 8.54 -3.55 -8.90
C LEU A 113 9.85 -4.23 -8.53
N GLY A 114 9.87 -5.55 -8.55
CA GLY A 114 11.02 -6.40 -8.24
C GLY A 114 11.23 -7.46 -9.33
N PRO A 115 11.69 -8.67 -8.97
CA PRO A 115 11.86 -9.78 -9.90
C PRO A 115 10.50 -10.21 -10.48
N LYS A 116 10.51 -11.23 -11.33
CA LYS A 116 9.28 -11.82 -11.86
C LYS A 116 8.37 -12.27 -10.70
N PRO A 117 7.10 -11.81 -10.64
CA PRO A 117 6.18 -12.25 -9.60
C PRO A 117 5.89 -13.76 -9.69
N THR A 118 5.60 -14.40 -8.56
CA THR A 118 5.20 -15.81 -8.50
C THR A 118 3.90 -16.03 -9.28
N THR A 119 2.97 -15.09 -9.15
CA THR A 119 1.71 -15.06 -9.93
C THR A 119 1.21 -13.62 -10.01
N ALA A 120 0.24 -13.38 -10.89
CA ALA A 120 -0.39 -12.08 -11.02
C ALA A 120 -1.90 -12.21 -11.21
N CYS A 121 -2.66 -11.38 -10.51
CA CYS A 121 -4.10 -11.23 -10.72
C CYS A 121 -4.34 -10.03 -11.63
N LEU A 122 -4.89 -10.29 -12.81
CA LEU A 122 -5.12 -9.26 -13.83
C LEU A 122 -6.55 -8.72 -13.72
N GLY A 123 -6.68 -7.42 -13.60
CA GLY A 123 -7.93 -6.69 -13.77
C GLY A 123 -7.85 -5.76 -14.99
N THR A 124 -8.96 -5.13 -15.33
CA THR A 124 -9.03 -4.21 -16.48
C THR A 124 -8.20 -2.94 -16.33
N ARG A 125 -8.04 -2.45 -15.12
CA ARG A 125 -7.34 -1.18 -14.81
C ARG A 125 -6.14 -1.34 -13.90
N VAL A 126 -6.04 -2.47 -13.24
CA VAL A 126 -4.98 -2.77 -12.27
C VAL A 126 -4.52 -4.21 -12.42
N ARG A 127 -3.29 -4.46 -12.02
CA ARG A 127 -2.69 -5.79 -11.85
C ARG A 127 -2.15 -5.88 -10.43
N TYR A 128 -2.30 -7.03 -9.81
CA TYR A 128 -1.71 -7.33 -8.51
C TYR A 128 -0.62 -8.37 -8.71
N ASP A 129 0.62 -7.95 -8.59
CA ASP A 129 1.77 -8.84 -8.62
C ASP A 129 1.94 -9.49 -7.25
N VAL A 130 1.94 -10.82 -7.19
CA VAL A 130 2.02 -11.60 -5.95
C VAL A 130 3.38 -12.28 -5.90
N TYR A 131 4.10 -12.05 -4.82
CA TYR A 131 5.40 -12.65 -4.51
C TYR A 131 5.25 -13.50 -3.27
N VAL A 132 5.29 -14.82 -3.43
CA VAL A 132 5.30 -15.75 -2.30
C VAL A 132 6.68 -15.67 -1.65
N VAL A 133 6.72 -15.54 -0.33
CA VAL A 133 7.93 -15.48 0.50
C VAL A 133 7.77 -16.53 1.59
N GLY A 134 8.84 -17.22 1.92
CA GLY A 134 8.80 -18.30 2.91
C GLY A 134 8.20 -19.61 2.36
N THR A 135 8.98 -20.61 2.29
CA THR A 135 8.64 -22.03 2.29
C THR A 135 8.98 -22.59 3.64
#